data_6297e0ede038e6e69a0c007f6c83b2ae
#
_entry.id   6297e0ede038e6e69a0c007f6c83b2ae
#
_cell.length_a   1.000
_cell.length_b   1.000
_cell.length_c   1.000
_cell.angle_alpha   90.00
_cell.angle_beta   90.00
_cell.angle_gamma   90.00
#
_symmetry.space_group_name_H-M   'P 1'
#
loop_
_entity.id
_entity.type
_entity.pdbx_description
1 polymer ?
#
loop_
_entity_poly.entity_id
_entity_poly.type
_entity_poly.pdbx_seq_one_letter_code
_entity_poly.pdbx_strand_id
1 'polypeptide(L)'
;FLDADKENYSNYLDIVKPKLNKGGVLLSDNVLWHGKVLKSSETHDETTKLIDKFNKKLALDSNFKTVMLPIRDGISVSIKL
;
A
#
# COMPACT_ATOMS: atom_id res chain seq x y z
N PHE A 1 11.28 -2.46 0.51
CA PHE A 1 10.33 -2.89 1.56
C PHE A 1 9.82 -1.66 2.32
N LEU A 2 8.52 -1.50 2.40
CA LEU A 2 7.88 -0.36 3.04
C LEU A 2 7.26 -0.79 4.37
N ASP A 3 7.90 -0.42 5.47
CA ASP A 3 7.43 -0.65 6.83
C ASP A 3 7.81 0.57 7.67
N ALA A 4 7.08 1.65 7.45
CA ALA A 4 7.35 2.95 8.05
C ALA A 4 6.07 3.51 8.67
N ASP A 5 6.02 4.81 8.89
CA ASP A 5 4.80 5.49 9.35
C ASP A 5 3.67 5.26 8.35
N LYS A 6 2.61 4.59 8.80
CA LYS A 6 1.46 4.26 7.93
C LYS A 6 0.83 5.51 7.33
N GLU A 7 0.86 6.60 8.06
CA GLU A 7 0.34 7.89 7.62
C GLU A 7 1.08 8.47 6.42
N ASN A 8 2.33 8.06 6.21
CA ASN A 8 3.18 8.57 5.15
C ASN A 8 3.39 7.57 4.00
N TYR A 9 2.67 6.46 3.96
CA TYR A 9 2.85 5.44 2.91
C TYR A 9 2.70 6.02 1.50
N SER A 10 1.70 6.87 1.27
CA SER A 10 1.51 7.48 -0.04
C SER A 10 2.66 8.40 -0.43
N ASN A 11 3.24 9.12 0.54
CA ASN A 11 4.39 9.99 0.31
C ASN A 11 5.65 9.18 -0.03
N TYR A 12 5.88 8.07 0.68
CA TYR A 12 7.00 7.19 0.40
C TYR A 12 6.87 6.55 -0.97
N LEU A 13 5.66 6.18 -1.38
CA LEU A 13 5.41 5.66 -2.72
C LEU A 13 5.83 6.68 -3.79
N ASP A 14 5.46 7.95 -3.62
CA ASP A 14 5.81 9.00 -4.57
C ASP A 14 7.33 9.23 -4.66
N ILE A 15 8.04 9.03 -3.55
CA ILE A 15 9.51 9.15 -3.52
C ILE A 15 10.18 7.94 -4.18
N VAL A 16 9.70 6.75 -3.91
CA VAL A 16 10.33 5.50 -4.36
C VAL A 16 10.00 5.17 -5.81
N LYS A 17 8.80 5.47 -6.26
CA LYS A 17 8.33 5.12 -7.61
C LYS A 17 9.30 5.50 -8.72
N PRO A 18 9.79 6.74 -8.81
CA PRO A 18 10.73 7.10 -9.87
C PRO A 18 12.09 6.45 -9.75
N LYS A 19 12.41 5.90 -8.57
CA LYS A 19 13.71 5.25 -8.31
C LYS A 19 13.67 3.75 -8.58
N LEU A 20 12.49 3.16 -8.75
CA LEU A 20 12.36 1.75 -9.06
C LEU A 20 12.58 1.52 -10.55
N ASN A 21 13.45 0.55 -10.86
CA ASN A 21 13.63 0.10 -12.23
C ASN A 21 12.46 -0.78 -12.67
N LYS A 22 12.27 -0.91 -13.97
CA LYS A 22 11.33 -1.86 -14.53
C LYS A 22 11.60 -3.26 -13.96
N GLY A 23 10.57 -3.92 -13.45
CA GLY A 23 10.72 -5.21 -12.78
C GLY A 23 11.08 -5.11 -11.31
N GLY A 24 11.36 -3.90 -10.79
CA GLY A 24 11.59 -3.68 -9.37
C GLY A 24 10.34 -3.99 -8.55
N VAL A 25 10.53 -4.43 -7.31
CA VAL A 25 9.46 -4.89 -6.44
C VAL A 25 9.36 -3.97 -5.21
N LEU A 26 8.15 -3.53 -4.93
CA LEU A 26 7.81 -2.81 -3.70
C LEU A 26 6.96 -3.71 -2.81
N LEU A 27 7.45 -4.01 -1.62
CA LEU A 27 6.71 -4.74 -0.60
C LEU A 27 6.22 -3.76 0.46
N SER A 28 4.92 -3.73 0.69
CA SER A 28 4.30 -2.85 1.69
C SER A 28 3.61 -3.69 2.76
N ASP A 29 4.05 -3.54 4.00
CA ASP A 29 3.52 -4.30 5.13
C ASP A 29 2.33 -3.60 5.79
N ASN A 30 1.55 -4.35 6.56
CA ASN A 30 0.43 -3.86 7.37
C ASN A 30 -0.67 -3.18 6.56
N VAL A 31 -0.89 -3.60 5.31
CA VAL A 31 -1.86 -2.94 4.42
C VAL A 31 -3.31 -3.28 4.76
N LEU A 32 -3.57 -4.32 5.54
CA LEU A 32 -4.90 -4.62 6.06
C LEU A 32 -5.21 -3.85 7.34
N TRP A 33 -4.19 -3.44 8.07
CA TRP A 33 -4.29 -2.64 9.28
C TRP A 33 -5.29 -3.23 10.27
N HIS A 34 -4.97 -4.43 10.79
CA HIS A 34 -5.84 -5.19 11.70
C HIS A 34 -7.22 -5.49 11.11
N GLY A 35 -7.32 -5.58 9.79
CA GLY A 35 -8.56 -5.80 9.06
C GLY A 35 -9.46 -4.57 8.96
N LYS A 36 -9.05 -3.43 9.50
CA LYS A 36 -9.87 -2.21 9.51
C LYS A 36 -10.20 -1.69 8.12
N VAL A 37 -9.30 -1.85 7.13
CA VAL A 37 -9.54 -1.39 5.76
C VAL A 37 -10.66 -2.16 5.08
N LEU A 38 -10.99 -3.37 5.56
CA LEU A 38 -12.06 -4.20 5.01
C LEU A 38 -13.44 -3.80 5.51
N LYS A 39 -13.50 -2.94 6.50
CA LYS A 39 -14.75 -2.46 7.07
C LYS A 39 -15.27 -1.25 6.30
N SER A 40 -16.50 -0.86 6.56
CA SER A 40 -17.09 0.32 5.94
C SER A 40 -16.21 1.55 6.15
N SER A 41 -16.05 2.36 5.11
CA SER A 41 -15.22 3.58 5.17
C SER A 41 -15.70 4.56 6.23
N GLU A 42 -16.98 4.51 6.60
CA GLU A 42 -17.54 5.37 7.64
C GLU A 42 -16.98 5.07 9.03
N THR A 43 -16.47 3.85 9.24
CA THR A 43 -15.89 3.42 10.52
C THR A 43 -14.36 3.62 10.57
N HIS A 44 -13.75 4.07 9.49
CA HIS A 44 -12.30 4.27 9.43
C HIS A 44 -11.87 5.45 10.28
N ASP A 45 -10.86 5.24 11.14
CA ASP A 45 -10.14 6.33 11.77
C ASP A 45 -9.19 6.98 10.74
N GLU A 46 -8.48 8.03 11.16
CA GLU A 46 -7.62 8.79 10.25
C GLU A 46 -6.51 7.93 9.62
N THR A 47 -5.83 7.13 10.44
CA THR A 47 -4.76 6.25 9.95
C THR A 47 -5.31 5.21 8.98
N THR A 48 -6.46 4.61 9.28
CA THR A 48 -7.10 3.62 8.40
C THR A 48 -7.48 4.24 7.06
N LYS A 49 -7.99 5.47 7.05
CA LYS A 49 -8.30 6.19 5.81
C LYS A 49 -7.06 6.38 4.94
N LEU A 50 -5.94 6.71 5.55
CA LEU A 50 -4.69 6.95 4.82
C LEU A 50 -4.13 5.65 4.23
N ILE A 51 -4.22 4.54 4.96
CA ILE A 51 -3.80 3.23 4.45
C ILE A 51 -4.72 2.76 3.33
N ASP A 52 -6.03 2.91 3.49
CA ASP A 52 -7.00 2.57 2.45
C ASP A 52 -6.76 3.39 1.18
N LYS A 53 -6.48 4.67 1.33
CA LYS A 53 -6.11 5.55 0.21
C LYS A 53 -4.84 5.07 -0.49
N PHE A 54 -3.82 4.68 0.28
CA PHE A 54 -2.59 4.12 -0.27
C PHE A 54 -2.85 2.84 -1.06
N ASN A 55 -3.65 1.92 -0.50
CA ASN A 55 -3.98 0.67 -1.16
C ASN A 55 -4.68 0.92 -2.50
N LYS A 56 -5.64 1.84 -2.53
CA LYS A 56 -6.37 2.21 -3.75
C LYS A 56 -5.46 2.89 -4.77
N LYS A 57 -4.63 3.80 -4.31
CA LYS A 57 -3.66 4.51 -5.16
C LYS A 57 -2.73 3.52 -5.86
N LEU A 58 -2.22 2.55 -5.12
CA LEU A 58 -1.31 1.55 -5.66
C LEU A 58 -2.01 0.60 -6.63
N ALA A 59 -3.22 0.16 -6.29
CA ALA A 59 -4.01 -0.75 -7.13
C ALA A 59 -4.41 -0.11 -8.45
N LEU A 60 -4.63 1.20 -8.48
CA LEU A 60 -5.04 1.94 -9.68
C LEU A 60 -3.85 2.47 -10.49
N ASP A 61 -2.63 2.34 -9.99
CA ASP A 61 -1.46 2.85 -10.69
C ASP A 61 -1.08 1.91 -11.84
N SER A 62 -1.19 2.41 -13.07
CA SER A 62 -0.90 1.64 -14.28
C SER A 62 0.57 1.28 -14.45
N ASN A 63 1.48 1.90 -13.67
CA ASN A 63 2.90 1.59 -13.67
C ASN A 63 3.26 0.43 -12.77
N PHE A 64 2.29 -0.09 -12.02
CA PHE A 64 2.50 -1.23 -11.13
C PHE A 64 1.49 -2.33 -11.39
N LYS A 65 1.94 -3.56 -11.22
CA LYS A 65 1.06 -4.72 -11.05
C LYS A 65 1.11 -5.10 -9.58
N THR A 66 -0.03 -5.02 -8.89
CA THR A 66 -0.10 -5.19 -7.45
C THR A 66 -0.95 -6.40 -7.07
N VAL A 67 -0.45 -7.19 -6.14
CA VAL A 67 -1.17 -8.31 -5.52
C VAL A 67 -1.09 -8.11 -4.01
N MET A 68 -2.21 -8.30 -3.32
CA MET A 68 -2.22 -8.30 -1.86
C MET A 68 -2.23 -9.74 -1.35
N LEU A 69 -1.28 -10.05 -0.48
CA LEU A 69 -1.20 -11.35 0.18
C LEU A 69 -1.78 -11.22 1.58
N PRO A 70 -2.77 -12.06 1.96
CA PRO A 70 -3.37 -11.99 3.30
C PRO A 70 -2.52 -12.73 4.34
N ILE A 71 -1.25 -12.40 4.38
CA ILE A 71 -0.27 -12.95 5.31
C ILE A 71 -0.05 -11.91 6.40
N ARG A 72 -0.07 -12.32 7.67
CA ARG A 72 0.10 -11.41 8.81
C ARG A 72 -0.96 -10.30 8.74
N ASP A 73 -0.56 -9.03 8.74
CA ASP A 73 -1.47 -7.89 8.63
C ASP A 73 -1.62 -7.40 7.18
N GLY A 74 -1.42 -8.29 6.23
CA GLY A 74 -1.48 -8.01 4.80
C GLY A 74 -0.17 -7.44 4.26
N ILE A 75 0.28 -8.01 3.16
CA ILE A 75 1.46 -7.52 2.43
C ILE A 75 1.04 -7.29 0.99
N SER A 76 1.24 -6.08 0.50
CA SER A 76 1.08 -5.84 -0.93
C SER A 76 2.42 -6.00 -1.63
N VAL A 77 2.38 -6.68 -2.77
CA VAL A 77 3.54 -6.90 -3.64
C VAL A 77 3.26 -6.17 -4.94
N SER A 78 4.05 -5.16 -5.25
CA SER A 78 3.87 -4.34 -6.44
C SER A 78 5.10 -4.43 -7.31
N ILE A 79 4.90 -4.81 -8.57
CA ILE A 79 5.98 -4.95 -9.54
C ILE A 79 5.91 -3.77 -10.49
N LYS A 80 7.02 -3.06 -10.64
CA LYS A 80 7.13 -1.92 -11.56
C LYS A 80 7.11 -2.43 -13.00
N LEU A 81 6.18 -1.96 -13.77
CA LEU A 81 6.03 -2.32 -15.19
C LEU A 81 6.94 -1.49 -16.09
#